data_be76e2fdb8d0d205b34c6146aa91ea45
#
_entry.id   be76e2fdb8d0d205b34c6146aa91ea45
#
_cell.length_a   1.000
_cell.length_b   1.000
_cell.length_c   1.000
_cell.angle_alpha   90.00
_cell.angle_beta   90.00
_cell.angle_gamma   90.00
#
_symmetry.space_group_name_H-M   'P 1'
#
loop_
_entity.id
_entity.type
_entity.pdbx_description
1 polymer ?
#
loop_
_entity_poly.entity_id
_entity_poly.type
_entity_poly.pdbx_seq_one_letter_code
_entity_poly.pdbx_strand_id
1 'polypeptide(L)'
;MDVENVWWQRLQLVEQTTPPGWFKGNFSELTKKWIELSQQWESWVQNANEANISHVFAWYNLKKEYFKEPVYKMLLHLFNHQTSHRGQLITMFRQLGLDKIPSTDFIVFSRNK
;
A
#
# COMPACT_ATOMS: atom_id res chain seq x y z
N MET A 1 5.44 -2.59 -2.76
CA MET A 1 4.43 -3.60 -3.15
C MET A 1 4.09 -4.58 -2.04
N ASP A 2 5.05 -5.06 -1.30
CA ASP A 2 4.82 -6.07 -0.25
C ASP A 2 3.80 -5.62 0.80
N VAL A 3 3.89 -4.36 1.25
CA VAL A 3 3.00 -3.83 2.30
C VAL A 3 1.56 -3.77 1.82
N GLU A 4 1.31 -3.26 0.61
CA GLU A 4 -0.02 -3.19 0.02
C GLU A 4 -0.63 -4.58 -0.13
N ASN A 5 0.19 -5.56 -0.55
CA ASN A 5 -0.25 -6.92 -0.75
C ASN A 5 -0.60 -7.61 0.57
N VAL A 6 0.26 -7.46 1.58
CA VAL A 6 0.04 -8.07 2.90
C VAL A 6 -1.22 -7.52 3.56
N TRP A 7 -1.40 -6.20 3.56
CA TRP A 7 -2.58 -5.60 4.18
C TRP A 7 -3.85 -5.90 3.42
N TRP A 8 -3.78 -6.01 2.09
CA TRP A 8 -4.92 -6.47 1.29
C TRP A 8 -5.34 -7.88 1.71
N GLN A 9 -4.38 -8.80 1.83
CA GLN A 9 -4.65 -10.16 2.27
C GLN A 9 -5.23 -10.21 3.68
N ARG A 10 -4.72 -9.40 4.60
CA ARG A 10 -5.25 -9.30 5.97
C ARG A 10 -6.69 -8.79 5.98
N LEU A 11 -7.00 -7.80 5.16
CA LEU A 11 -8.35 -7.28 5.03
C LEU A 11 -9.31 -8.35 4.50
N GLN A 12 -8.84 -9.22 3.61
CA GLN A 12 -9.62 -10.34 3.06
C GLN A 12 -9.61 -11.58 3.98
N LEU A 13 -9.07 -11.45 5.18
CA LEU A 13 -9.01 -12.51 6.20
C LEU A 13 -8.21 -13.74 5.76
N VAL A 14 -7.18 -13.56 4.97
CA VAL A 14 -6.24 -14.62 4.60
C VAL A 14 -5.37 -14.96 5.82
N GLU A 15 -5.36 -16.23 6.23
CA GLU A 15 -4.64 -16.67 7.43
C GLU A 15 -3.13 -16.58 7.28
N GLN A 16 -2.62 -17.02 6.12
CA GLN A 16 -1.19 -16.94 5.81
C GLN A 16 -0.98 -15.95 4.68
N THR A 17 -0.39 -14.80 5.03
CA THR A 17 -0.06 -13.80 4.03
C THR A 17 1.22 -14.18 3.28
N THR A 18 1.34 -13.68 2.06
CA THR A 18 2.53 -13.87 1.23
C THR A 18 3.74 -13.20 1.90
N PRO A 19 4.89 -13.89 2.03
CA PRO A 19 6.06 -13.32 2.69
C PRO A 19 6.69 -12.18 1.88
N PRO A 20 7.43 -11.28 2.53
CA PRO A 20 8.18 -10.24 1.82
C PRO A 20 9.11 -10.84 0.76
N GLY A 21 9.24 -10.16 -0.37
CA GLY A 21 10.08 -10.63 -1.47
C GLY A 21 9.52 -11.80 -2.25
N TRP A 22 8.23 -12.09 -2.12
CA TRP A 22 7.57 -13.20 -2.81
C TRP A 22 7.58 -13.07 -4.33
N PHE A 23 7.58 -11.85 -4.84
CA PHE A 23 7.49 -11.60 -6.27
C PHE A 23 8.80 -11.95 -6.97
N LYS A 24 8.72 -12.76 -8.01
CA LYS A 24 9.86 -13.28 -8.78
C LYS A 24 9.71 -12.98 -10.27
N GLY A 25 9.51 -11.73 -10.61
CA GLY A 25 9.40 -11.29 -12.00
C GLY A 25 10.45 -10.26 -12.34
N ASN A 26 10.43 -9.78 -13.59
CA ASN A 26 11.26 -8.67 -14.02
C ASN A 26 10.60 -7.34 -13.61
N PHE A 27 11.28 -6.23 -13.91
CA PHE A 27 10.81 -4.89 -13.55
C PHE A 27 9.47 -4.56 -14.20
N SER A 28 9.26 -4.93 -15.46
CA SER A 28 8.00 -4.69 -16.17
C SER A 28 6.84 -5.43 -15.52
N GLU A 29 7.05 -6.68 -15.17
CA GLU A 29 6.04 -7.51 -14.48
C GLU A 29 5.74 -6.98 -13.08
N LEU A 30 6.77 -6.53 -12.36
CA LEU A 30 6.62 -5.91 -11.04
C LEU A 30 5.75 -4.66 -11.12
N THR A 31 6.02 -3.78 -12.07
CA THR A 31 5.28 -2.54 -12.27
C THR A 31 3.82 -2.83 -12.57
N LYS A 32 3.55 -3.78 -13.45
CA LYS A 32 2.20 -4.19 -13.81
C LYS A 32 1.44 -4.71 -12.60
N LYS A 33 2.08 -5.60 -11.83
CA LYS A 33 1.46 -6.19 -10.63
C LYS A 33 1.17 -5.13 -9.57
N TRP A 34 2.09 -4.20 -9.39
CA TRP A 34 1.92 -3.13 -8.41
C TRP A 34 0.78 -2.18 -8.80
N ILE A 35 0.67 -1.85 -10.09
CA ILE A 35 -0.45 -1.04 -10.60
C ILE A 35 -1.78 -1.77 -10.37
N GLU A 36 -1.86 -3.06 -10.67
CA GLU A 36 -3.08 -3.86 -10.40
C GLU A 36 -3.48 -3.83 -8.94
N LEU A 37 -2.51 -4.00 -8.04
CA LEU A 37 -2.74 -3.99 -6.60
C LEU A 37 -3.21 -2.60 -6.13
N SER A 38 -2.61 -1.54 -6.65
CA SER A 38 -3.01 -0.17 -6.33
C SER A 38 -4.43 0.12 -6.80
N GLN A 39 -4.81 -0.40 -7.96
CA GLN A 39 -6.19 -0.27 -8.48
C GLN A 39 -7.20 -1.02 -7.61
N GLN A 40 -6.83 -2.17 -7.06
CA GLN A 40 -7.66 -2.90 -6.11
C GLN A 40 -7.93 -2.06 -4.86
N TRP A 41 -6.90 -1.44 -4.31
CA TRP A 41 -7.04 -0.57 -3.14
C TRP A 41 -7.90 0.66 -3.45
N GLU A 42 -7.65 1.32 -4.58
CA GLU A 42 -8.43 2.47 -5.02
C GLU A 42 -9.91 2.12 -5.15
N SER A 43 -10.21 1.01 -5.82
CA SER A 43 -11.59 0.55 -6.01
C SER A 43 -12.26 0.24 -4.67
N TRP A 44 -11.55 -0.42 -3.76
CA TRP A 44 -12.09 -0.75 -2.44
C TRP A 44 -12.43 0.52 -1.66
N VAL A 45 -11.55 1.51 -1.66
CA VAL A 45 -11.77 2.78 -0.94
C VAL A 45 -12.94 3.55 -1.56
N GLN A 46 -13.01 3.62 -2.89
CA GLN A 46 -14.11 4.32 -3.57
C GLN A 46 -15.48 3.71 -3.28
N ASN A 47 -15.54 2.41 -3.09
CA ASN A 47 -16.78 1.69 -2.83
C ASN A 47 -17.07 1.47 -1.34
N ALA A 48 -16.16 1.86 -0.46
CA ALA A 48 -16.32 1.68 0.98
C ALA A 48 -17.33 2.68 1.54
N ASN A 49 -18.16 2.20 2.44
CA ASN A 49 -19.06 3.05 3.23
C ASN A 49 -18.47 3.24 4.64
N GLU A 50 -19.16 4.02 5.46
CA GLU A 50 -18.74 4.28 6.83
C GLU A 50 -18.60 2.99 7.64
N ALA A 51 -19.52 2.05 7.48
CA ALA A 51 -19.48 0.76 8.17
C ALA A 51 -18.22 -0.06 7.78
N ASN A 52 -17.83 -0.05 6.51
CA ASN A 52 -16.61 -0.73 6.06
C ASN A 52 -15.36 -0.14 6.69
N ILE A 53 -15.30 1.17 6.83
CA ILE A 53 -14.15 1.89 7.37
C ILE A 53 -14.05 1.76 8.88
N SER A 54 -15.17 1.72 9.57
CA SER A 54 -15.25 1.54 11.03
C SER A 54 -15.09 0.09 11.46
N HIS A 55 -15.24 -0.85 10.53
CA HIS A 55 -15.18 -2.28 10.83
C HIS A 55 -13.86 -2.67 11.50
N VAL A 56 -13.94 -3.48 12.54
CA VAL A 56 -12.76 -4.05 13.20
C VAL A 56 -12.45 -5.41 12.58
N PHE A 57 -11.27 -5.56 12.06
CA PHE A 57 -10.82 -6.82 11.48
C PHE A 57 -9.69 -7.44 12.30
N ALA A 58 -9.56 -8.75 12.22
CA ALA A 58 -8.55 -9.51 12.93
C ALA A 58 -7.42 -9.91 11.96
N TRP A 59 -6.20 -9.88 12.44
CA TRP A 59 -5.06 -10.28 11.61
C TRP A 59 -3.92 -10.82 12.48
N TYR A 60 -3.00 -11.53 11.85
CA TYR A 60 -1.80 -12.04 12.49
C TYR A 60 -0.56 -11.40 11.89
N ASN A 61 0.40 -11.02 12.73
CA ASN A 61 1.69 -10.54 12.25
C ASN A 61 2.60 -11.71 11.87
N LEU A 62 3.83 -11.42 11.45
CA LEU A 62 4.79 -12.45 11.06
C LEU A 62 5.22 -13.35 12.22
N LYS A 63 5.07 -12.88 13.46
CA LYS A 63 5.34 -13.66 14.68
C LYS A 63 4.14 -14.47 15.15
N LYS A 64 3.05 -14.48 14.35
CA LYS A 64 1.78 -15.15 14.65
C LYS A 64 1.06 -14.57 15.88
N GLU A 65 1.35 -13.34 16.23
CA GLU A 65 0.61 -12.61 17.24
C GLU A 65 -0.71 -12.10 16.65
N TYR A 66 -1.78 -12.18 17.44
CA TYR A 66 -3.13 -11.83 17.02
C TYR A 66 -3.46 -10.40 17.39
N PHE A 67 -4.01 -9.66 16.44
CA PHE A 67 -4.41 -8.27 16.63
C PHE A 67 -5.80 -8.02 16.05
N LYS A 68 -6.48 -7.04 16.64
CA LYS A 68 -7.74 -6.49 16.12
C LYS A 68 -7.58 -5.00 15.94
N GLU A 69 -7.88 -4.51 14.75
CA GLU A 69 -7.76 -3.10 14.43
C GLU A 69 -8.95 -2.64 13.59
N PRO A 70 -9.43 -1.39 13.79
CA PRO A 70 -10.39 -0.84 12.84
C PRO A 70 -9.73 -0.56 11.50
N VAL A 71 -10.49 -0.74 10.43
CA VAL A 71 -9.99 -0.57 9.06
C VAL A 71 -9.36 0.82 8.85
N TYR A 72 -9.95 1.88 9.40
CA TYR A 72 -9.43 3.23 9.20
C TYR A 72 -7.99 3.40 9.73
N LYS A 73 -7.63 2.73 10.81
CA LYS A 73 -6.25 2.77 11.33
C LYS A 73 -5.28 2.07 10.38
N MET A 74 -5.70 0.96 9.82
CA MET A 74 -4.89 0.25 8.82
C MET A 74 -4.68 1.09 7.57
N LEU A 75 -5.73 1.77 7.09
CA LEU A 75 -5.62 2.65 5.93
C LEU A 75 -4.65 3.80 6.18
N LEU A 76 -4.73 4.44 7.34
CA LEU A 76 -3.79 5.50 7.73
C LEU A 76 -2.35 4.98 7.77
N HIS A 77 -2.15 3.82 8.35
CA HIS A 77 -0.84 3.18 8.40
C HIS A 77 -0.30 2.90 7.00
N LEU A 78 -1.13 2.29 6.15
CA LEU A 78 -0.75 1.93 4.78
C LEU A 78 -0.33 3.14 3.96
N PHE A 79 -1.15 4.18 3.94
CA PHE A 79 -0.88 5.37 3.13
C PHE A 79 0.30 6.17 3.66
N ASN A 80 0.47 6.24 4.98
CA ASN A 80 1.62 6.89 5.58
C ASN A 80 2.93 6.13 5.27
N HIS A 81 2.88 4.82 5.29
CA HIS A 81 4.02 3.97 4.93
C HIS A 81 4.43 4.18 3.46
N GLN A 82 3.45 4.28 2.55
CA GLN A 82 3.70 4.58 1.14
C GLN A 82 4.38 5.94 0.94
N THR A 83 3.99 6.94 1.73
CA THR A 83 4.62 8.26 1.68
C THR A 83 6.11 8.18 2.01
N SER A 84 6.48 7.41 3.02
CA SER A 84 7.88 7.18 3.39
C SER A 84 8.68 6.55 2.26
N HIS A 85 8.14 5.53 1.60
CA HIS A 85 8.79 4.88 0.46
C HIS A 85 8.92 5.79 -0.75
N ARG A 86 7.91 6.60 -1.03
CA ARG A 86 8.02 7.60 -2.12
C ARG A 86 9.15 8.58 -1.86
N GLY A 87 9.31 9.03 -0.61
CA GLY A 87 10.44 9.89 -0.24
C GLY A 87 11.78 9.23 -0.49
N GLN A 88 11.91 7.95 -0.16
CA GLN A 88 13.12 7.17 -0.41
C GLN A 88 13.42 7.05 -1.91
N LEU A 89 12.39 6.81 -2.72
CA LEU A 89 12.54 6.73 -4.19
C LEU A 89 13.02 8.06 -4.77
N ILE A 90 12.51 9.18 -4.31
CA ILE A 90 12.96 10.52 -4.75
C ILE A 90 14.46 10.68 -4.49
N THR A 91 14.91 10.32 -3.31
CA THR A 91 16.33 10.39 -2.94
C THR A 91 17.18 9.51 -3.86
N MET A 92 16.73 8.27 -4.12
CA MET A 92 17.43 7.35 -5.02
C MET A 92 17.52 7.90 -6.44
N PHE A 93 16.45 8.48 -6.96
CA PHE A 93 16.43 9.08 -8.30
C PHE A 93 17.41 10.25 -8.40
N ARG A 94 17.50 11.09 -7.38
CA ARG A 94 18.48 12.18 -7.34
C ARG A 94 19.91 11.65 -7.32
N GLN A 95 20.18 10.60 -6.57
CA GLN A 95 21.49 9.94 -6.55
C GLN A 95 21.87 9.37 -7.92
N LEU A 96 20.89 8.93 -8.70
CA LEU A 96 21.08 8.44 -10.07
C LEU A 96 21.20 9.57 -11.10
N GLY A 97 21.10 10.83 -10.69
CA GLY A 97 21.26 11.99 -11.56
C GLY A 97 19.99 12.42 -12.31
N LEU A 98 18.81 11.98 -11.87
CA LEU A 98 17.55 12.41 -12.48
C LEU A 98 17.19 13.81 -11.98
N ASP A 99 17.04 14.76 -12.91
CA ASP A 99 16.71 16.15 -12.59
C ASP A 99 15.20 16.40 -12.53
N LYS A 100 14.45 15.70 -13.36
CA LYS A 100 12.99 15.86 -13.44
C LYS A 100 12.29 14.72 -12.68
N ILE A 101 11.94 15.00 -11.44
CA ILE A 101 11.24 14.05 -10.58
C ILE A 101 9.83 14.58 -10.34
N PRO A 102 8.78 13.79 -10.60
CA PRO A 102 7.41 14.22 -10.32
C PRO A 102 7.21 14.56 -8.84
N SER A 103 6.39 15.56 -8.54
CA SER A 103 6.01 15.85 -7.16
C SER A 103 5.13 14.73 -6.62
N THR A 104 5.43 14.29 -5.40
CA THR A 104 4.61 13.31 -4.68
C THR A 104 3.75 13.95 -3.59
N ASP A 105 3.70 15.28 -3.53
CA ASP A 105 2.90 15.99 -2.54
C ASP A 105 1.41 15.83 -2.82
N PHE A 106 0.68 15.42 -1.82
CA PHE A 106 -0.75 15.20 -1.94
C PHE A 106 -1.51 16.46 -2.38
N ILE A 107 -1.11 17.62 -1.89
CA ILE A 107 -1.80 18.87 -2.23
C ILE A 107 -1.66 19.21 -3.72
N VAL A 108 -0.52 18.89 -4.32
CA VAL A 108 -0.29 19.05 -5.76
C VAL A 108 -1.16 18.08 -6.55
N PHE A 109 -1.17 16.81 -6.13
CA PHE A 109 -2.02 15.78 -6.74
C PHE A 109 -3.50 16.16 -6.70
N SER A 110 -3.97 16.62 -5.55
CA SER A 110 -5.40 16.95 -5.35
C SER A 110 -5.89 18.11 -6.19
N ARG A 111 -5.01 19.05 -6.56
CA ARG A 111 -5.36 20.20 -7.41
C ARG A 111 -5.66 19.80 -8.85
N ASN A 112 -5.17 18.66 -9.30
CA ASN A 112 -5.35 18.17 -10.66
C ASN A 112 -6.58 17.25 -10.82
N LYS A 113 -7.40 17.19 -9.78
CA LYS A 113 -8.62 16.34 -9.74
C LYS A 113 -9.95 17.15 -9.84
#